data_80844c6458f5ef212e13286d45b6195d
#
_entry.id   80844c6458f5ef212e13286d45b6195d
#
_cell.length_a   1.000
_cell.length_b   1.000
_cell.length_c   1.000
_cell.angle_alpha   90.00
_cell.angle_beta   90.00
_cell.angle_gamma   90.00
#
_symmetry.space_group_name_H-M   'P 1'
#
loop_
_entity.id
_entity.type
_entity.pdbx_description
1 polymer ?
#
loop_
_entity_poly.entity_id
_entity_poly.type
_entity_poly.pdbx_seq_one_letter_code
_entity_poly.pdbx_strand_id
1 'polypeptide(L)'
;CVTLAELTRFYVPNDRSYWITLTVGLVLKPDFGSVFGRAVLRGVGTVVGAGVGGAALALTPHAALFIPLVALFGVGLAFGKGRHYGLLSAFATPLVLIQMALSSGDYEAAPERVVDTMVGCALVLVFGYLLWPGSRRPVLGRRLADVAEAISSYSEYALRPAKDAQRRNERSRRRRKAYRELSDVRTAFLQNVVEPSAAGRQAVAWWPGIVALEQLVDAITAVAVSLDRNVLEPPEESEVRKVRAALAEFSLAVRTGIEPPPVDLPQGDQLAGVRSQLAMALDVITGPDLHTFRHVR
;
A
#
# COMPACT_ATOMS: atom_id res chain seq x y z
N CYS A 1 13.20 2.28 -19.88
CA CYS A 1 12.62 0.93 -19.92
C CYS A 1 11.81 0.71 -21.20
N VAL A 2 10.84 1.56 -21.52
CA VAL A 2 10.03 1.40 -22.75
C VAL A 2 10.89 1.44 -24.00
N THR A 3 11.81 2.40 -24.12
CA THR A 3 12.77 2.50 -25.22
C THR A 3 13.65 1.25 -25.34
N LEU A 4 14.09 0.71 -24.20
CA LEU A 4 14.88 -0.55 -24.18
C LEU A 4 14.02 -1.75 -24.63
N ALA A 5 12.76 -1.79 -24.21
CA ALA A 5 11.84 -2.83 -24.65
C ALA A 5 11.60 -2.78 -26.17
N GLU A 6 11.49 -1.60 -26.76
CA GLU A 6 11.41 -1.44 -28.22
C GLU A 6 12.71 -1.85 -28.91
N LEU A 7 13.88 -1.55 -28.31
CA LEU A 7 15.16 -2.00 -28.87
C LEU A 7 15.31 -3.53 -28.85
N THR A 8 14.80 -4.22 -27.82
CA THR A 8 14.84 -5.69 -27.78
C THR A 8 14.06 -6.32 -28.94
N ARG A 9 13.06 -5.62 -29.48
CA ARG A 9 12.29 -6.07 -30.66
C ARG A 9 13.16 -6.29 -31.89
N PHE A 10 14.28 -5.56 -32.04
CA PHE A 10 15.20 -5.73 -33.16
C PHE A 10 16.11 -6.96 -33.00
N TYR A 11 16.29 -7.45 -31.76
CA TYR A 11 17.18 -8.58 -31.47
C TYR A 11 16.42 -9.89 -31.25
N VAL A 12 15.14 -9.83 -30.92
CA VAL A 12 14.27 -11.00 -30.78
C VAL A 12 13.39 -11.06 -32.03
N PRO A 13 13.71 -11.91 -33.02
CA PRO A 13 12.94 -12.00 -34.25
C PRO A 13 11.64 -12.77 -33.99
N ASN A 14 10.69 -12.13 -33.34
CA ASN A 14 9.36 -12.64 -33.10
C ASN A 14 8.35 -11.60 -33.59
N ASP A 15 7.42 -12.00 -34.42
CA ASP A 15 6.36 -11.11 -34.98
C ASP A 15 5.52 -10.42 -33.87
N ARG A 16 5.66 -10.88 -32.64
CA ARG A 16 4.86 -10.43 -31.50
C ARG A 16 5.65 -9.77 -30.38
N SER A 17 6.88 -9.38 -30.59
CA SER A 17 7.76 -8.73 -29.59
C SER A 17 7.19 -7.43 -28.98
N TYR A 18 6.08 -6.85 -29.53
CA TYR A 18 5.33 -5.77 -28.89
C TYR A 18 4.76 -6.11 -27.50
N TRP A 19 4.64 -7.42 -27.18
CA TRP A 19 4.22 -7.86 -25.85
C TRP A 19 5.22 -7.51 -24.76
N ILE A 20 6.53 -7.43 -25.08
CA ILE A 20 7.58 -7.00 -24.17
C ILE A 20 7.32 -5.56 -23.75
N THR A 21 7.11 -4.66 -24.72
CA THR A 21 6.82 -3.25 -24.47
C THR A 21 5.53 -3.05 -23.71
N LEU A 22 4.48 -3.80 -24.05
CA LEU A 22 3.21 -3.75 -23.33
C LEU A 22 3.38 -4.21 -21.86
N THR A 23 4.17 -5.26 -21.62
CA THR A 23 4.46 -5.73 -20.26
C THR A 23 5.21 -4.66 -19.46
N VAL A 24 6.23 -4.03 -20.05
CA VAL A 24 6.96 -2.94 -19.42
C VAL A 24 6.03 -1.77 -19.07
N GLY A 25 5.16 -1.36 -19.97
CA GLY A 25 4.19 -0.28 -19.72
C GLY A 25 3.20 -0.61 -18.60
N LEU A 26 2.70 -1.84 -18.56
CA LEU A 26 1.76 -2.29 -17.52
C LEU A 26 2.40 -2.42 -16.14
N VAL A 27 3.67 -2.82 -16.06
CA VAL A 27 4.39 -2.97 -14.79
C VAL A 27 4.84 -1.61 -14.25
N LEU A 28 5.22 -0.67 -15.10
CA LEU A 28 5.67 0.68 -14.71
C LEU A 28 4.53 1.64 -14.34
N LYS A 29 3.28 1.27 -14.55
CA LYS A 29 2.14 2.13 -14.22
C LYS A 29 2.15 2.56 -12.74
N PRO A 30 2.05 3.87 -12.41
CA PRO A 30 2.28 4.38 -11.05
C PRO A 30 1.17 4.03 -10.02
N ASP A 31 0.02 3.54 -10.46
CA ASP A 31 -1.19 3.47 -9.63
C ASP A 31 -1.29 2.26 -8.67
N PHE A 32 -0.40 1.26 -8.77
CA PHE A 32 -0.58 -0.01 -8.05
C PHE A 32 0.71 -0.56 -7.45
N GLY A 33 0.97 -0.30 -6.18
CA GLY A 33 1.98 -1.00 -5.40
C GLY A 33 3.43 -0.82 -5.88
N SER A 34 4.33 -1.62 -5.33
CA SER A 34 5.74 -1.58 -5.71
C SER A 34 5.96 -2.12 -7.13
N VAL A 35 6.91 -1.55 -7.85
CA VAL A 35 7.32 -2.03 -9.19
C VAL A 35 7.77 -3.49 -9.12
N PHE A 36 8.51 -3.84 -8.07
CA PHE A 36 8.96 -5.22 -7.83
C PHE A 36 7.78 -6.18 -7.68
N GLY A 37 6.84 -5.86 -6.77
CA GLY A 37 5.66 -6.70 -6.54
C GLY A 37 4.83 -6.91 -7.81
N ARG A 38 4.65 -5.86 -8.62
CA ARG A 38 3.94 -5.97 -9.90
C ARG A 38 4.67 -6.85 -10.91
N ALA A 39 5.99 -6.71 -11.02
CA ALA A 39 6.78 -7.54 -11.93
C ALA A 39 6.66 -9.02 -11.57
N VAL A 40 6.82 -9.36 -10.29
CA VAL A 40 6.67 -10.74 -9.81
C VAL A 40 5.26 -11.27 -10.02
N LEU A 41 4.24 -10.52 -9.58
CA LEU A 41 2.83 -10.93 -9.72
C LEU A 41 2.42 -11.03 -11.20
N ARG A 42 2.97 -10.19 -12.08
CA ARG A 42 2.76 -10.28 -13.52
C ARG A 42 3.35 -11.56 -14.08
N GLY A 43 4.62 -11.86 -13.75
CA GLY A 43 5.31 -13.08 -14.20
C GLY A 43 4.58 -14.33 -13.75
N VAL A 44 4.34 -14.47 -12.44
CA VAL A 44 3.62 -15.63 -11.86
C VAL A 44 2.22 -15.75 -12.45
N GLY A 45 1.45 -14.67 -12.50
CA GLY A 45 0.10 -14.67 -13.06
C GLY A 45 0.08 -15.07 -14.53
N THR A 46 1.08 -14.63 -15.32
CA THR A 46 1.19 -15.04 -16.74
C THR A 46 1.55 -16.51 -16.88
N VAL A 47 2.46 -17.05 -16.08
CA VAL A 47 2.82 -18.48 -16.11
C VAL A 47 1.59 -19.35 -15.79
N VAL A 48 0.90 -19.04 -14.69
CA VAL A 48 -0.33 -19.75 -14.30
C VAL A 48 -1.41 -19.60 -15.36
N GLY A 49 -1.64 -18.40 -15.86
CA GLY A 49 -2.64 -18.12 -16.89
C GLY A 49 -2.32 -18.79 -18.23
N ALA A 50 -1.04 -18.85 -18.62
CA ALA A 50 -0.60 -19.55 -19.83
C ALA A 50 -0.78 -21.07 -19.70
N GLY A 51 -0.48 -21.65 -18.53
CA GLY A 51 -0.73 -23.06 -18.26
C GLY A 51 -2.21 -23.41 -18.34
N VAL A 52 -3.07 -22.63 -17.69
CA VAL A 52 -4.53 -22.83 -17.71
C VAL A 52 -5.10 -22.59 -19.11
N GLY A 53 -4.68 -21.52 -19.80
CA GLY A 53 -5.14 -21.20 -21.15
C GLY A 53 -4.67 -22.21 -22.19
N GLY A 54 -3.40 -22.62 -22.13
CA GLY A 54 -2.85 -23.68 -22.99
C GLY A 54 -3.55 -25.03 -22.80
N ALA A 55 -3.79 -25.43 -21.53
CA ALA A 55 -4.57 -26.63 -21.23
C ALA A 55 -6.00 -26.52 -21.75
N ALA A 56 -6.65 -25.37 -21.58
CA ALA A 56 -7.99 -25.13 -22.09
C ALA A 56 -8.02 -25.27 -23.62
N LEU A 57 -7.06 -24.73 -24.35
CA LEU A 57 -6.95 -24.85 -25.80
C LEU A 57 -6.69 -26.30 -26.22
N ALA A 58 -5.79 -27.02 -25.53
CA ALA A 58 -5.46 -28.41 -25.85
C ALA A 58 -6.62 -29.40 -25.61
N LEU A 59 -7.43 -29.13 -24.55
CA LEU A 59 -8.55 -30.02 -24.16
C LEU A 59 -9.86 -29.69 -24.90
N THR A 60 -9.92 -28.58 -25.66
CA THR A 60 -11.17 -28.11 -26.27
C THR A 60 -11.15 -28.26 -27.77
N PRO A 61 -11.68 -29.39 -28.32
CA PRO A 61 -11.63 -29.67 -29.75
C PRO A 61 -12.63 -28.85 -30.59
N HIS A 62 -13.59 -28.16 -29.94
CA HIS A 62 -14.68 -27.45 -30.62
C HIS A 62 -14.65 -25.95 -30.33
N ALA A 63 -14.60 -25.13 -31.36
CA ALA A 63 -14.56 -23.67 -31.23
C ALA A 63 -15.74 -23.06 -30.43
N ALA A 64 -16.90 -23.72 -30.44
CA ALA A 64 -18.08 -23.30 -29.68
C ALA A 64 -17.86 -23.29 -28.14
N LEU A 65 -16.93 -24.11 -27.62
CA LEU A 65 -16.60 -24.17 -26.19
C LEU A 65 -15.71 -23.00 -25.75
N PHE A 66 -15.11 -22.24 -26.67
CA PHE A 66 -14.36 -21.04 -26.33
C PHE A 66 -15.26 -19.91 -25.82
N ILE A 67 -16.53 -19.85 -26.23
CA ILE A 67 -17.49 -18.83 -25.76
C ILE A 67 -17.66 -18.87 -24.23
N PRO A 68 -18.06 -20.00 -23.61
CA PRO A 68 -18.18 -20.08 -22.15
C PRO A 68 -16.83 -19.91 -21.43
N LEU A 69 -15.72 -20.36 -22.03
CA LEU A 69 -14.38 -20.13 -21.46
C LEU A 69 -14.00 -18.63 -21.41
N VAL A 70 -14.27 -17.90 -22.50
CA VAL A 70 -14.06 -16.44 -22.54
C VAL A 70 -14.94 -15.76 -21.51
N ALA A 71 -16.20 -16.15 -21.36
CA ALA A 71 -17.09 -15.61 -20.33
C ALA A 71 -16.56 -15.89 -18.90
N LEU A 72 -16.12 -17.13 -18.64
CA LEU A 72 -15.55 -17.52 -17.35
C LEU A 72 -14.30 -16.69 -16.98
N PHE A 73 -13.33 -16.60 -17.90
CA PHE A 73 -12.12 -15.83 -17.68
C PHE A 73 -12.39 -14.31 -17.64
N GLY A 74 -13.41 -13.83 -18.37
CA GLY A 74 -13.85 -12.43 -18.31
C GLY A 74 -14.43 -12.05 -16.94
N VAL A 75 -15.25 -12.93 -16.36
CA VAL A 75 -15.75 -12.77 -14.98
C VAL A 75 -14.58 -12.80 -13.98
N GLY A 76 -13.63 -13.74 -14.15
CA GLY A 76 -12.43 -13.84 -13.34
C GLY A 76 -11.57 -12.57 -13.44
N LEU A 77 -11.43 -11.99 -14.62
CA LEU A 77 -10.73 -10.75 -14.87
C LEU A 77 -11.38 -9.56 -14.12
N ALA A 78 -12.70 -9.45 -14.20
CA ALA A 78 -13.46 -8.41 -13.47
C ALA A 78 -13.28 -8.55 -11.95
N PHE A 79 -13.31 -9.78 -11.44
CA PHE A 79 -13.08 -10.09 -10.04
C PHE A 79 -11.63 -9.76 -9.58
N GLY A 80 -10.64 -10.05 -10.42
CA GLY A 80 -9.22 -9.81 -10.14
C GLY A 80 -8.83 -8.34 -10.15
N LYS A 81 -9.51 -7.52 -10.97
CA LYS A 81 -9.18 -6.10 -11.19
C LYS A 81 -9.15 -5.25 -9.91
N GLY A 82 -10.00 -5.56 -8.94
CA GLY A 82 -10.10 -4.78 -7.69
C GLY A 82 -9.36 -5.40 -6.49
N ARG A 83 -8.79 -6.61 -6.63
CA ARG A 83 -8.24 -7.36 -5.50
C ARG A 83 -6.73 -7.58 -5.58
N HIS A 84 -6.27 -8.28 -6.62
CA HIS A 84 -4.85 -8.64 -6.74
C HIS A 84 -4.38 -8.57 -8.19
N TYR A 85 -3.26 -7.87 -8.41
CA TYR A 85 -2.67 -7.72 -9.74
C TYR A 85 -2.27 -9.07 -10.38
N GLY A 86 -1.86 -10.04 -9.57
CA GLY A 86 -1.54 -11.40 -10.03
C GLY A 86 -2.76 -12.14 -10.58
N LEU A 87 -3.92 -12.01 -9.92
CA LEU A 87 -5.18 -12.59 -10.42
C LEU A 87 -5.62 -11.94 -11.74
N LEU A 88 -5.51 -10.60 -11.82
CA LEU A 88 -5.76 -9.89 -13.07
C LEU A 88 -4.91 -10.48 -14.21
N SER A 89 -3.63 -10.71 -13.97
CA SER A 89 -2.70 -11.28 -14.96
C SER A 89 -3.03 -12.73 -15.30
N ALA A 90 -3.38 -13.55 -14.29
CA ALA A 90 -3.73 -14.95 -14.45
C ALA A 90 -5.00 -15.15 -15.29
N PHE A 91 -5.99 -14.28 -15.16
CA PHE A 91 -7.22 -14.34 -15.95
C PHE A 91 -7.11 -13.65 -17.31
N ALA A 92 -6.29 -12.60 -17.43
CA ALA A 92 -6.07 -11.92 -18.71
C ALA A 92 -5.32 -12.80 -19.72
N THR A 93 -4.35 -13.59 -19.27
CA THR A 93 -3.50 -14.40 -20.17
C THR A 93 -4.30 -15.47 -20.94
N PRO A 94 -5.18 -16.29 -20.32
CA PRO A 94 -6.01 -17.22 -21.06
C PRO A 94 -6.92 -16.56 -22.09
N LEU A 95 -7.49 -15.38 -21.74
CA LEU A 95 -8.33 -14.62 -22.69
C LEU A 95 -7.56 -14.24 -23.94
N VAL A 96 -6.34 -13.76 -23.77
CA VAL A 96 -5.47 -13.38 -24.89
C VAL A 96 -5.11 -14.61 -25.74
N LEU A 97 -4.76 -15.74 -25.10
CA LEU A 97 -4.42 -16.98 -25.83
C LEU A 97 -5.60 -17.51 -26.65
N ILE A 98 -6.81 -17.53 -26.06
CA ILE A 98 -8.04 -17.93 -26.77
C ILE A 98 -8.31 -16.96 -27.93
N GLN A 99 -8.16 -15.65 -27.71
CA GLN A 99 -8.35 -14.67 -28.77
C GLN A 99 -7.37 -14.89 -29.93
N MET A 100 -6.10 -15.21 -29.62
CA MET A 100 -5.09 -15.51 -30.65
C MET A 100 -5.42 -16.79 -31.42
N ALA A 101 -5.82 -17.86 -30.72
CA ALA A 101 -6.25 -19.10 -31.35
C ALA A 101 -7.42 -18.87 -32.32
N LEU A 102 -8.40 -18.04 -31.93
CA LEU A 102 -9.57 -17.73 -32.76
C LEU A 102 -9.25 -16.81 -33.93
N SER A 103 -8.32 -15.85 -33.78
CA SER A 103 -8.05 -14.84 -34.83
C SER A 103 -6.97 -15.26 -35.83
N SER A 104 -5.94 -15.98 -35.39
CA SER A 104 -4.78 -16.35 -36.22
C SER A 104 -4.55 -17.87 -36.34
N GLY A 105 -5.38 -18.69 -35.68
CA GLY A 105 -5.19 -20.14 -35.66
C GLY A 105 -3.96 -20.61 -34.87
N ASP A 106 -3.40 -19.72 -34.04
CA ASP A 106 -2.18 -20.01 -33.31
C ASP A 106 -2.52 -20.56 -31.92
N TYR A 107 -2.42 -21.86 -31.78
CA TYR A 107 -2.65 -22.60 -30.54
C TYR A 107 -1.40 -22.77 -29.69
N GLU A 108 -0.21 -22.42 -30.20
CA GLU A 108 1.07 -22.60 -29.54
C GLU A 108 1.68 -21.30 -28.93
N ALA A 109 0.93 -20.22 -28.94
CA ALA A 109 1.38 -18.90 -28.47
C ALA A 109 1.67 -18.82 -26.95
N ALA A 110 1.32 -19.85 -26.16
CA ALA A 110 1.48 -19.83 -24.71
C ALA A 110 2.95 -19.71 -24.24
N PRO A 111 3.93 -20.48 -24.76
CA PRO A 111 5.34 -20.33 -24.39
C PRO A 111 5.91 -18.97 -24.75
N GLU A 112 5.61 -18.45 -25.95
CA GLU A 112 6.08 -17.13 -26.39
C GLU A 112 5.56 -16.03 -25.44
N ARG A 113 4.30 -16.11 -25.04
CA ARG A 113 3.68 -15.18 -24.11
C ARG A 113 4.37 -15.15 -22.75
N VAL A 114 4.77 -16.31 -22.25
CA VAL A 114 5.53 -16.43 -20.99
C VAL A 114 6.91 -15.77 -21.15
N VAL A 115 7.64 -16.13 -22.21
CA VAL A 115 8.98 -15.59 -22.47
C VAL A 115 8.96 -14.06 -22.60
N ASP A 116 8.08 -13.49 -23.42
CA ASP A 116 7.96 -12.04 -23.62
C ASP A 116 7.61 -11.31 -22.30
N THR A 117 6.72 -11.91 -21.51
CA THR A 117 6.37 -11.35 -20.20
C THR A 117 7.56 -11.40 -19.24
N MET A 118 8.32 -12.50 -19.21
CA MET A 118 9.48 -12.62 -18.33
C MET A 118 10.59 -11.65 -18.74
N VAL A 119 10.85 -11.48 -20.04
CA VAL A 119 11.79 -10.49 -20.56
C VAL A 119 11.36 -9.08 -20.18
N GLY A 120 10.08 -8.73 -20.38
CA GLY A 120 9.54 -7.42 -19.99
C GLY A 120 9.64 -7.16 -18.48
N CYS A 121 9.33 -8.14 -17.64
CA CYS A 121 9.49 -8.06 -16.19
C CYS A 121 10.99 -7.91 -15.80
N ALA A 122 11.90 -8.65 -16.43
CA ALA A 122 13.33 -8.54 -16.18
C ALA A 122 13.87 -7.14 -16.53
N LEU A 123 13.47 -6.59 -17.69
CA LEU A 123 13.83 -5.23 -18.09
C LEU A 123 13.38 -4.19 -17.05
N VAL A 124 12.15 -4.32 -16.55
CA VAL A 124 11.64 -3.40 -15.52
C VAL A 124 12.38 -3.58 -14.20
N LEU A 125 12.66 -4.81 -13.79
CA LEU A 125 13.39 -5.07 -12.54
C LEU A 125 14.83 -4.55 -12.60
N VAL A 126 15.53 -4.74 -13.72
CA VAL A 126 16.91 -4.27 -13.87
C VAL A 126 16.96 -2.76 -14.04
N PHE A 127 16.26 -2.22 -15.02
CA PHE A 127 16.38 -0.81 -15.41
C PHE A 127 15.41 0.14 -14.71
N GLY A 128 14.26 -0.35 -14.27
CA GLY A 128 13.25 0.45 -13.58
C GLY A 128 13.35 0.38 -12.05
N TYR A 129 13.87 -0.72 -11.53
CA TYR A 129 13.95 -0.94 -10.08
C TYR A 129 15.40 -0.91 -9.55
N LEU A 130 16.32 -1.70 -10.14
CA LEU A 130 17.67 -1.85 -9.61
C LEU A 130 18.56 -0.63 -9.89
N LEU A 131 18.50 -0.07 -11.10
CA LEU A 131 19.31 1.08 -11.50
C LEU A 131 18.78 2.44 -11.06
N TRP A 132 17.56 2.51 -10.51
CA TRP A 132 16.93 3.76 -10.05
C TRP A 132 16.77 3.81 -8.53
N PRO A 133 17.82 4.13 -7.76
CA PRO A 133 17.78 4.11 -6.30
C PRO A 133 16.83 5.14 -5.67
N GLY A 134 16.33 6.10 -6.43
CA GLY A 134 15.43 7.16 -5.96
C GLY A 134 14.03 6.68 -5.54
N SER A 135 13.60 5.48 -5.94
CA SER A 135 12.34 4.87 -5.50
C SER A 135 12.40 4.32 -4.06
N ARG A 136 13.59 4.31 -3.45
CA ARG A 136 13.85 3.71 -2.13
C ARG A 136 13.74 4.69 -0.97
N ARG A 137 13.18 5.90 -1.17
CA ARG A 137 13.05 6.87 -0.08
C ARG A 137 12.06 6.36 0.97
N PRO A 138 12.37 6.49 2.27
CA PRO A 138 11.48 6.09 3.36
C PRO A 138 10.29 7.06 3.43
N VAL A 139 9.29 6.81 2.59
CA VAL A 139 8.06 7.62 2.55
C VAL A 139 7.23 7.38 3.82
N LEU A 140 7.37 6.19 4.43
CA LEU A 140 6.53 5.75 5.54
C LEU A 140 6.72 6.60 6.80
N GLY A 141 7.96 6.90 7.18
CA GLY A 141 8.23 7.72 8.37
C GLY A 141 7.62 9.13 8.26
N ARG A 142 7.79 9.79 7.10
CA ARG A 142 7.18 11.12 6.88
C ARG A 142 5.66 11.07 6.98
N ARG A 143 5.02 10.06 6.40
CA ARG A 143 3.57 9.88 6.48
C ARG A 143 3.09 9.60 7.90
N LEU A 144 3.87 8.84 8.70
CA LEU A 144 3.56 8.64 10.13
C LEU A 144 3.60 9.96 10.91
N ALA A 145 4.58 10.81 10.63
CA ALA A 145 4.62 12.15 11.23
C ALA A 145 3.41 13.00 10.84
N ASP A 146 2.98 12.95 9.57
CA ASP A 146 1.79 13.67 9.09
C ASP A 146 0.51 13.14 9.77
N VAL A 147 0.41 11.83 10.01
CA VAL A 147 -0.66 11.22 10.82
C VAL A 147 -0.66 11.77 12.24
N ALA A 148 0.50 11.79 12.91
CA ALA A 148 0.60 12.29 14.28
C ALA A 148 0.15 13.77 14.38
N GLU A 149 0.52 14.59 13.40
CA GLU A 149 0.06 15.98 13.32
C GLU A 149 -1.46 16.09 13.09
N ALA A 150 -2.03 15.22 12.22
CA ALA A 150 -3.46 15.18 11.98
C ALA A 150 -4.23 14.75 13.25
N ILE A 151 -3.71 13.76 14.00
CA ILE A 151 -4.28 13.31 15.27
C ILE A 151 -4.16 14.41 16.32
N SER A 152 -3.02 15.09 16.44
CA SER A 152 -2.83 16.21 17.34
C SER A 152 -3.85 17.33 17.08
N SER A 153 -4.04 17.68 15.80
CA SER A 153 -5.06 18.64 15.38
C SER A 153 -6.49 18.18 15.69
N TYR A 154 -6.78 16.89 15.56
CA TYR A 154 -8.08 16.32 15.90
C TYR A 154 -8.31 16.32 17.41
N SER A 155 -7.32 15.93 18.23
CA SER A 155 -7.43 15.85 19.69
C SER A 155 -7.81 17.19 20.33
N GLU A 156 -7.32 18.31 19.80
CA GLU A 156 -7.64 19.66 20.25
C GLU A 156 -9.14 19.96 20.23
N TYR A 157 -9.84 19.43 19.23
CA TYR A 157 -11.29 19.63 19.08
C TYR A 157 -12.11 18.49 19.69
N ALA A 158 -11.55 17.29 19.72
CA ALA A 158 -12.24 16.10 20.19
C ALA A 158 -12.35 16.01 21.71
N LEU A 159 -11.28 16.42 22.41
CA LEU A 159 -11.19 16.37 23.88
C LEU A 159 -11.86 17.58 24.56
N ARG A 160 -12.61 18.36 23.84
CA ARG A 160 -13.39 19.49 24.37
C ARG A 160 -14.86 19.38 23.92
N PRO A 161 -15.82 19.78 24.78
CA PRO A 161 -17.23 19.78 24.40
C PRO A 161 -17.50 20.65 23.17
N ALA A 162 -18.23 20.11 22.21
CA ALA A 162 -18.60 20.85 21.01
C ALA A 162 -19.88 21.65 21.26
N LYS A 163 -19.76 22.89 21.78
CA LYS A 163 -20.86 23.75 22.19
C LYS A 163 -21.69 24.25 21.03
N ASP A 164 -21.16 24.34 19.80
CA ASP A 164 -21.86 24.90 18.63
C ASP A 164 -21.69 24.01 17.39
N ALA A 165 -22.47 24.28 16.35
CA ALA A 165 -22.46 23.54 15.09
C ALA A 165 -21.15 23.71 14.33
N GLN A 166 -20.53 24.87 14.39
CA GLN A 166 -19.28 25.15 13.71
C GLN A 166 -18.14 24.28 14.29
N ARG A 167 -18.08 24.17 15.61
CA ARG A 167 -17.07 23.35 16.31
C ARG A 167 -17.29 21.86 16.06
N ARG A 168 -18.55 21.37 15.99
CA ARG A 168 -18.88 20.00 15.59
C ARG A 168 -18.43 19.70 14.15
N ASN A 169 -18.64 20.64 13.23
CA ASN A 169 -18.23 20.48 11.84
C ASN A 169 -16.70 20.44 11.71
N GLU A 170 -15.99 21.32 12.41
CA GLU A 170 -14.53 21.35 12.38
C GLU A 170 -13.93 20.06 12.98
N ARG A 171 -14.45 19.59 14.13
CA ARG A 171 -14.07 18.31 14.72
C ARG A 171 -14.29 17.16 13.73
N SER A 172 -15.42 17.14 13.03
CA SER A 172 -15.71 16.12 12.02
C SER A 172 -14.76 16.16 10.82
N ARG A 173 -14.36 17.36 10.38
CA ARG A 173 -13.38 17.54 9.31
C ARG A 173 -12.00 17.00 9.72
N ARG A 174 -11.53 17.35 10.94
CA ARG A 174 -10.23 16.90 11.47
C ARG A 174 -10.21 15.40 11.71
N ARG A 175 -11.31 14.83 12.22
CA ARG A 175 -11.44 13.38 12.33
C ARG A 175 -11.30 12.69 10.97
N ARG A 176 -12.04 13.14 9.95
CA ARG A 176 -11.93 12.58 8.59
C ARG A 176 -10.53 12.74 8.01
N LYS A 177 -9.82 13.82 8.33
CA LYS A 177 -8.42 14.00 7.91
C LYS A 177 -7.53 12.96 8.58
N ALA A 178 -7.60 12.77 9.90
CA ALA A 178 -6.79 11.79 10.63
C ALA A 178 -6.99 10.36 10.09
N TYR A 179 -8.24 9.93 9.88
CA TYR A 179 -8.51 8.61 9.29
C TYR A 179 -8.04 8.47 7.84
N ARG A 180 -8.05 9.51 7.04
CA ARG A 180 -7.48 9.47 5.67
C ARG A 180 -5.97 9.30 5.72
N GLU A 181 -5.27 10.09 6.52
CA GLU A 181 -3.81 9.98 6.68
C GLU A 181 -3.42 8.55 7.18
N LEU A 182 -4.19 7.98 8.11
CA LEU A 182 -4.00 6.59 8.57
C LEU A 182 -4.19 5.58 7.43
N SER A 183 -5.24 5.74 6.63
CA SER A 183 -5.49 4.89 5.45
C SER A 183 -4.36 4.98 4.43
N ASP A 184 -3.82 6.18 4.21
CA ASP A 184 -2.72 6.43 3.29
C ASP A 184 -1.41 5.81 3.80
N VAL A 185 -1.14 5.88 5.12
CA VAL A 185 0.00 5.20 5.76
C VAL A 185 -0.14 3.69 5.62
N ARG A 186 -1.31 3.13 5.90
CA ARG A 186 -1.56 1.69 5.76
C ARG A 186 -1.34 1.21 4.33
N THR A 187 -1.81 1.99 3.36
CA THR A 187 -1.58 1.71 1.94
C THR A 187 -0.08 1.75 1.61
N ALA A 188 0.63 2.78 2.08
CA ALA A 188 2.07 2.88 1.89
C ALA A 188 2.83 1.73 2.57
N PHE A 189 2.41 1.30 3.77
CA PHE A 189 2.96 0.14 4.46
C PHE A 189 2.83 -1.13 3.62
N LEU A 190 1.62 -1.46 3.15
CA LEU A 190 1.37 -2.63 2.32
C LEU A 190 2.18 -2.62 1.02
N GLN A 191 2.41 -1.45 0.43
CA GLN A 191 3.26 -1.30 -0.74
C GLN A 191 4.74 -1.58 -0.44
N ASN A 192 5.22 -1.15 0.72
CA ASN A 192 6.63 -1.32 1.10
C ASN A 192 6.95 -2.73 1.58
N VAL A 193 6.04 -3.41 2.29
CA VAL A 193 6.25 -4.77 2.80
C VAL A 193 6.53 -5.78 1.68
N VAL A 194 5.96 -5.57 0.49
CA VAL A 194 6.19 -6.46 -0.67
C VAL A 194 7.58 -6.27 -1.28
N GLU A 195 8.30 -5.21 -0.92
CA GLU A 195 9.64 -4.96 -1.46
C GLU A 195 10.72 -5.74 -0.70
N PRO A 196 11.56 -6.55 -1.36
CA PRO A 196 12.66 -7.29 -0.74
C PRO A 196 13.87 -6.40 -0.42
N SER A 197 13.64 -5.14 -0.08
CA SER A 197 14.66 -4.12 0.19
C SER A 197 14.77 -3.83 1.69
N ALA A 198 15.78 -3.03 2.07
CA ALA A 198 15.87 -2.49 3.43
C ALA A 198 14.61 -1.71 3.83
N ALA A 199 13.95 -1.05 2.86
CA ALA A 199 12.69 -0.34 3.07
C ALA A 199 11.54 -1.28 3.49
N GLY A 200 11.47 -2.50 2.94
CA GLY A 200 10.48 -3.50 3.35
C GLY A 200 10.68 -3.97 4.79
N ARG A 201 11.93 -4.25 5.19
CA ARG A 201 12.25 -4.64 6.57
C ARG A 201 11.96 -3.50 7.55
N GLN A 202 12.30 -2.27 7.18
CA GLN A 202 11.98 -1.07 7.96
C GLN A 202 10.47 -0.85 8.08
N ALA A 203 9.70 -1.10 7.01
CA ALA A 203 8.25 -0.97 7.06
C ALA A 203 7.64 -1.89 8.12
N VAL A 204 8.10 -3.14 8.23
CA VAL A 204 7.61 -4.10 9.23
C VAL A 204 7.83 -3.58 10.66
N ALA A 205 8.97 -2.94 10.94
CA ALA A 205 9.26 -2.37 12.25
C ALA A 205 8.29 -1.23 12.65
N TRP A 206 7.70 -0.53 11.67
CA TRP A 206 6.71 0.53 11.92
C TRP A 206 5.29 0.03 12.18
N TRP A 207 5.01 -1.25 11.97
CA TRP A 207 3.65 -1.79 12.11
C TRP A 207 3.03 -1.56 13.50
N PRO A 208 3.72 -1.81 14.62
CA PRO A 208 3.16 -1.54 15.95
C PRO A 208 2.80 -0.07 16.15
N GLY A 209 3.62 0.86 15.61
CA GLY A 209 3.34 2.29 15.68
C GLY A 209 2.10 2.70 14.87
N ILE A 210 1.89 2.10 13.69
CA ILE A 210 0.67 2.33 12.90
C ILE A 210 -0.55 1.89 13.68
N VAL A 211 -0.52 0.69 14.28
CA VAL A 211 -1.62 0.15 15.10
C VAL A 211 -1.88 1.02 16.32
N ALA A 212 -0.83 1.48 17.01
CA ALA A 212 -0.98 2.37 18.16
C ALA A 212 -1.64 3.71 17.78
N LEU A 213 -1.27 4.30 16.62
CA LEU A 213 -1.90 5.53 16.14
C LEU A 213 -3.36 5.32 15.70
N GLU A 214 -3.71 4.17 15.09
CA GLU A 214 -5.10 3.81 14.79
C GLU A 214 -5.93 3.72 16.08
N GLN A 215 -5.45 2.98 17.07
CA GLN A 215 -6.12 2.82 18.36
C GLN A 215 -6.20 4.14 19.16
N LEU A 216 -5.20 5.01 18.98
CA LEU A 216 -5.20 6.35 19.58
C LEU A 216 -6.34 7.22 19.05
N VAL A 217 -6.56 7.24 17.73
CA VAL A 217 -7.69 7.97 17.13
C VAL A 217 -9.02 7.43 17.63
N ASP A 218 -9.14 6.12 17.76
CA ASP A 218 -10.35 5.47 18.27
C ASP A 218 -10.58 5.81 19.75
N ALA A 219 -9.53 5.81 20.58
CA ALA A 219 -9.60 6.20 21.99
C ALA A 219 -10.03 7.68 22.14
N ILE A 220 -9.42 8.58 21.37
CA ILE A 220 -9.80 10.00 21.34
C ILE A 220 -11.26 10.17 20.89
N THR A 221 -11.70 9.39 19.90
CA THR A 221 -13.08 9.43 19.41
C THR A 221 -14.07 8.92 20.46
N ALA A 222 -13.72 7.86 21.21
CA ALA A 222 -14.55 7.35 22.31
C ALA A 222 -14.74 8.39 23.42
N VAL A 223 -13.66 9.09 23.81
CA VAL A 223 -13.74 10.20 24.77
C VAL A 223 -14.65 11.31 24.22
N ALA A 224 -14.47 11.71 22.94
CA ALA A 224 -15.30 12.75 22.32
C ALA A 224 -16.80 12.41 22.31
N VAL A 225 -17.16 11.14 22.05
CA VAL A 225 -18.55 10.67 22.09
C VAL A 225 -19.09 10.67 23.52
N SER A 226 -18.28 10.29 24.50
CA SER A 226 -18.68 10.30 25.93
C SER A 226 -18.88 11.71 26.46
N LEU A 227 -18.07 12.68 26.02
CA LEU A 227 -18.26 14.11 26.31
C LEU A 227 -19.55 14.65 25.70
N ASP A 228 -19.87 14.30 24.44
CA ASP A 228 -21.11 14.74 23.78
C ASP A 228 -22.37 14.16 24.46
N ARG A 229 -22.23 13.00 25.11
CA ARG A 229 -23.32 12.35 25.86
C ARG A 229 -23.37 12.79 27.33
N ASN A 230 -22.51 13.69 27.77
CA ASN A 230 -22.33 14.09 29.16
C ASN A 230 -22.07 12.91 30.13
N VAL A 231 -21.40 11.85 29.64
CA VAL A 231 -20.98 10.70 30.45
C VAL A 231 -19.66 10.97 31.14
N LEU A 232 -18.80 11.77 30.53
CA LEU A 232 -17.50 12.16 31.08
C LEU A 232 -17.42 13.67 31.23
N GLU A 233 -16.68 14.10 32.26
CA GLU A 233 -16.29 15.51 32.38
C GLU A 233 -15.15 15.84 31.41
N PRO A 234 -15.10 17.08 30.88
CA PRO A 234 -14.00 17.49 30.00
C PRO A 234 -12.66 17.37 30.74
N PRO A 235 -11.63 16.82 30.08
CA PRO A 235 -10.29 16.81 30.63
C PRO A 235 -9.77 18.25 30.81
N GLU A 236 -8.87 18.43 31.76
CA GLU A 236 -8.21 19.71 31.96
C GLU A 236 -7.41 20.12 30.72
N GLU A 237 -7.30 21.42 30.50
CA GLU A 237 -6.53 21.97 29.38
C GLU A 237 -5.05 21.55 29.43
N SER A 238 -4.49 21.36 30.62
CA SER A 238 -3.16 20.84 30.88
C SER A 238 -2.98 19.44 30.29
N GLU A 239 -3.99 18.55 30.48
CA GLU A 239 -3.96 17.17 29.98
C GLU A 239 -4.08 17.10 28.45
N VAL A 240 -4.93 17.96 27.85
CA VAL A 240 -5.04 18.07 26.41
C VAL A 240 -3.73 18.55 25.79
N ARG A 241 -3.03 19.49 26.45
CA ARG A 241 -1.69 19.94 26.00
C ARG A 241 -0.67 18.83 26.04
N LYS A 242 -0.67 17.95 27.07
CA LYS A 242 0.22 16.80 27.15
C LYS A 242 0.01 15.82 25.99
N VAL A 243 -1.24 15.52 25.63
CA VAL A 243 -1.56 14.69 24.45
C VAL A 243 -0.93 15.29 23.19
N ARG A 244 -1.09 16.59 22.98
CA ARG A 244 -0.55 17.28 21.81
C ARG A 244 0.97 17.35 21.80
N ALA A 245 1.59 17.59 22.96
CA ALA A 245 3.03 17.59 23.11
C ALA A 245 3.63 16.21 22.79
N ALA A 246 3.03 15.14 23.31
CA ALA A 246 3.47 13.77 23.02
C ALA A 246 3.41 13.44 21.52
N LEU A 247 2.36 13.85 20.83
CA LEU A 247 2.23 13.67 19.37
C LEU A 247 3.20 14.54 18.57
N ALA A 248 3.53 15.75 19.06
CA ALA A 248 4.52 16.60 18.43
C ALA A 248 5.94 16.01 18.55
N GLU A 249 6.30 15.49 19.73
CA GLU A 249 7.57 14.79 19.95
C GLU A 249 7.67 13.52 19.10
N PHE A 250 6.58 12.73 19.01
CA PHE A 250 6.52 11.58 18.12
C PHE A 250 6.79 12.01 16.66
N SER A 251 6.08 13.03 16.16
CA SER A 251 6.25 13.54 14.79
C SER A 251 7.68 14.01 14.53
N LEU A 252 8.25 14.75 15.48
CA LEU A 252 9.63 15.27 15.40
C LEU A 252 10.64 14.11 15.37
N ALA A 253 10.52 13.16 16.29
CA ALA A 253 11.40 12.00 16.38
C ALA A 253 11.39 11.17 15.08
N VAL A 254 10.20 10.92 14.52
CA VAL A 254 10.06 10.18 13.26
C VAL A 254 10.65 10.95 12.07
N ARG A 255 10.55 12.30 12.07
CA ARG A 255 11.12 13.14 10.98
C ARG A 255 12.63 13.25 11.07
N THR A 256 13.17 13.36 12.28
CA THR A 256 14.59 13.63 12.51
C THR A 256 15.42 12.36 12.73
N GLY A 257 14.79 11.27 13.16
CA GLY A 257 15.47 10.06 13.62
C GLY A 257 16.20 10.26 14.95
N ILE A 258 15.84 11.31 15.72
CA ILE A 258 16.39 11.60 17.03
C ILE A 258 15.41 11.10 18.09
N GLU A 259 15.92 10.40 19.09
CA GLU A 259 15.12 9.91 20.21
C GLU A 259 14.47 11.10 20.95
N PRO A 260 13.14 11.05 21.20
CA PRO A 260 12.46 12.13 21.89
C PRO A 260 12.90 12.19 23.35
N PRO A 261 12.89 13.38 23.98
CA PRO A 261 13.07 13.51 25.42
C PRO A 261 11.94 12.78 26.16
N PRO A 262 12.10 12.48 27.46
CA PRO A 262 11.00 11.95 28.26
C PRO A 262 9.76 12.83 28.16
N VAL A 263 8.63 12.22 27.74
CA VAL A 263 7.38 12.94 27.48
C VAL A 263 6.45 12.76 28.66
N ASP A 264 5.91 13.86 29.20
CA ASP A 264 4.87 13.80 30.24
C ASP A 264 3.52 13.44 29.61
N LEU A 265 3.03 12.24 29.93
CA LEU A 265 1.77 11.71 29.41
C LEU A 265 0.57 12.18 30.26
N PRO A 266 -0.65 12.25 29.67
CA PRO A 266 -1.84 12.64 30.40
C PRO A 266 -2.12 11.65 31.56
N GLN A 267 -2.53 12.19 32.72
CA GLN A 267 -2.77 11.38 33.92
C GLN A 267 -4.24 11.22 34.25
N GLY A 268 -5.13 12.03 33.65
CA GLY A 268 -6.59 11.95 33.90
C GLY A 268 -7.17 10.58 33.56
N ASP A 269 -8.02 10.03 34.44
CA ASP A 269 -8.63 8.72 34.27
C ASP A 269 -9.44 8.60 32.98
N GLN A 270 -10.11 9.69 32.57
CA GLN A 270 -10.86 9.79 31.31
C GLN A 270 -9.97 9.66 30.08
N LEU A 271 -8.66 9.84 30.22
CA LEU A 271 -7.67 9.71 29.15
C LEU A 271 -6.79 8.44 29.28
N ALA A 272 -7.17 7.51 30.15
CA ALA A 272 -6.37 6.28 30.38
C ALA A 272 -6.12 5.49 29.07
N GLY A 273 -7.13 5.33 28.22
CA GLY A 273 -6.99 4.71 26.90
C GLY A 273 -6.08 5.50 25.95
N VAL A 274 -6.21 6.83 25.94
CA VAL A 274 -5.35 7.73 25.14
C VAL A 274 -3.91 7.64 25.62
N ARG A 275 -3.67 7.66 26.93
CA ARG A 275 -2.35 7.51 27.56
C ARG A 275 -1.68 6.19 27.16
N SER A 276 -2.40 5.08 27.24
CA SER A 276 -1.88 3.76 26.89
C SER A 276 -1.40 3.71 25.45
N GLN A 277 -2.17 4.25 24.51
CA GLN A 277 -1.81 4.23 23.10
C GLN A 277 -0.68 5.21 22.76
N LEU A 278 -0.62 6.37 23.43
CA LEU A 278 0.52 7.29 23.30
C LEU A 278 1.81 6.66 23.80
N ALA A 279 1.77 5.98 24.97
CA ALA A 279 2.91 5.27 25.50
C ALA A 279 3.41 4.20 24.53
N MET A 280 2.50 3.41 23.96
CA MET A 280 2.84 2.37 22.97
C MET A 280 3.43 2.97 21.69
N ALA A 281 2.88 4.08 21.20
CA ALA A 281 3.41 4.74 20.03
C ALA A 281 4.83 5.29 20.26
N LEU A 282 5.09 5.89 21.43
CA LEU A 282 6.39 6.39 21.80
C LEU A 282 7.42 5.26 22.01
N ASP A 283 7.01 4.12 22.60
CA ASP A 283 7.86 2.95 22.80
C ASP A 283 8.41 2.40 21.48
N VAL A 284 7.62 2.42 20.43
CA VAL A 284 8.06 2.00 19.09
C VAL A 284 9.23 2.86 18.56
N ILE A 285 9.27 4.15 18.89
CA ILE A 285 10.34 5.05 18.44
C ILE A 285 11.52 5.15 19.41
N THR A 286 11.38 4.66 20.63
CA THR A 286 12.46 4.62 21.66
C THR A 286 13.07 3.23 21.83
N GLY A 287 12.51 2.20 21.20
CA GLY A 287 12.96 0.81 21.29
C GLY A 287 14.31 0.54 20.64
N PRO A 288 14.93 -0.62 20.92
CA PRO A 288 16.28 -0.98 20.41
C PRO A 288 16.41 -1.02 18.89
N ASP A 289 15.30 -1.07 18.17
CA ASP A 289 15.29 -1.10 16.70
C ASP A 289 15.47 0.28 16.03
N LEU A 290 15.58 1.36 16.79
CA LEU A 290 15.87 2.70 16.26
C LEU A 290 17.15 2.77 15.43
N HIS A 291 18.14 1.91 15.70
CA HIS A 291 19.36 1.83 14.90
C HIS A 291 19.09 1.41 13.45
N THR A 292 18.00 0.69 13.20
CA THR A 292 17.52 0.31 11.87
C THR A 292 16.98 1.53 11.10
N PHE A 293 16.55 2.57 11.82
CA PHE A 293 16.01 3.82 11.24
C PHE A 293 17.11 4.84 10.91
N ARG A 294 18.29 4.75 11.55
CA ARG A 294 19.39 5.71 11.39
C ARG A 294 20.23 5.53 10.13
N HIS A 295 20.18 4.40 9.45
CA HIS A 295 21.09 4.07 8.33
C HIS A 295 20.56 4.37 6.93
N VAL A 296 19.53 5.19 6.79
CA VAL A 296 19.04 5.63 5.46
C VAL A 296 19.18 7.16 5.37
N ARG A 297 20.41 7.62 5.25
CA ARG A 297 20.75 8.92 4.67
C ARG A 297 21.07 8.77 3.19
#